data_c2efdaea6abc7dc764d7e1b1be4f164c
#
_entry.id   c2efdaea6abc7dc764d7e1b1be4f164c
#
_cell.length_a   1.000
_cell.length_b   1.000
_cell.length_c   1.000
_cell.angle_alpha   90.00
_cell.angle_beta   90.00
_cell.angle_gamma   90.00
#
_symmetry.space_group_name_H-M   'P 1'
#
loop_
_entity.id
_entity.type
_entity.pdbx_description
1 polymer ?
#
loop_
_entity_poly.entity_id
_entity_poly.type
_entity_poly.pdbx_seq_one_letter_code
_entity_poly.pdbx_strand_id
1 'polypeptide(L)'
;GRLAAAQGVDVVTRVADLASFDLGLARWDGIVSIFMHLPPKLRREVFARGVAALRPGGVVLFEAYGKGQLGRGTGGPPEPDLLVDLDEVRQEFPGCRILHAFSGLREVHEGRHHSGTGEVVQLVVQKP
;
A
#
# COMPACT_ATOMS: atom_id res chain seq x y z
N GLY A 1 -9.36 17.86 5.90
CA GLY A 1 -10.58 17.31 6.49
C GLY A 1 -10.68 17.62 7.99
N ARG A 2 -11.84 17.41 8.63
CA ARG A 2 -12.10 17.72 10.05
C ARG A 2 -11.11 17.06 11.03
N LEU A 3 -10.72 15.81 10.76
CA LEU A 3 -9.77 15.10 11.62
C LEU A 3 -8.37 15.74 11.57
N ALA A 4 -7.88 16.10 10.38
CA ALA A 4 -6.60 16.77 10.23
C ALA A 4 -6.56 18.11 10.99
N ALA A 5 -7.61 18.91 10.85
CA ALA A 5 -7.75 20.16 11.59
C ALA A 5 -7.78 19.94 13.11
N ALA A 6 -8.50 18.92 13.59
CA ALA A 6 -8.55 18.58 15.02
C ALA A 6 -7.19 18.11 15.57
N GLN A 7 -6.33 17.56 14.71
CA GLN A 7 -4.97 17.12 15.05
C GLN A 7 -3.90 18.18 14.78
N GLY A 8 -4.28 19.36 14.30
CA GLY A 8 -3.37 20.46 14.01
C GLY A 8 -2.37 20.15 12.87
N VAL A 9 -2.78 19.30 11.91
CA VAL A 9 -1.95 18.92 10.77
C VAL A 9 -2.58 19.34 9.44
N ASP A 10 -1.75 19.71 8.48
CA ASP A 10 -2.18 20.01 7.12
C ASP A 10 -2.11 18.75 6.26
N VAL A 11 -3.23 18.44 5.59
CA VAL A 11 -3.32 17.34 4.63
C VAL A 11 -3.85 17.87 3.30
N VAL A 12 -3.04 17.73 2.26
CA VAL A 12 -3.44 18.03 0.88
C VAL A 12 -4.12 16.80 0.30
N THR A 13 -5.36 16.94 -0.14
CA THR A 13 -6.12 15.85 -0.78
C THR A 13 -6.29 16.14 -2.27
N ARG A 14 -6.19 15.09 -3.09
CA ARG A 14 -6.43 15.16 -4.53
C ARG A 14 -7.27 13.96 -4.97
N VAL A 15 -8.25 14.21 -5.82
CA VAL A 15 -8.97 13.16 -6.52
C VAL A 15 -8.29 12.97 -7.87
N ALA A 16 -7.82 11.76 -8.16
CA ALA A 16 -7.11 11.47 -9.39
C ALA A 16 -7.27 9.99 -9.76
N ASP A 17 -7.15 9.69 -11.05
CA ASP A 17 -7.03 8.33 -11.54
C ASP A 17 -5.57 7.87 -11.40
N LEU A 18 -5.34 6.81 -10.63
CA LEU A 18 -3.99 6.27 -10.42
C LEU A 18 -3.35 5.71 -11.70
N ALA A 19 -4.15 5.37 -12.71
CA ALA A 19 -3.61 4.94 -14.00
C ALA A 19 -2.80 6.06 -14.69
N SER A 20 -3.17 7.31 -14.47
CA SER A 20 -2.57 8.47 -15.15
C SER A 20 -1.97 9.53 -14.20
N PHE A 21 -2.15 9.37 -12.88
CA PHE A 21 -1.66 10.37 -11.92
C PHE A 21 -0.13 10.43 -11.89
N ASP A 22 0.41 11.63 -12.09
CA ASP A 22 1.85 11.89 -12.01
C ASP A 22 2.30 12.07 -10.54
N LEU A 23 3.09 11.14 -10.07
CA LEU A 23 3.71 11.19 -8.73
C LEU A 23 4.98 12.08 -8.69
N GLY A 24 5.49 12.51 -9.86
CA GLY A 24 6.74 13.22 -9.99
C GLY A 24 7.97 12.32 -9.95
N LEU A 25 9.15 12.94 -9.93
CA LEU A 25 10.45 12.24 -9.83
C LEU A 25 11.23 12.78 -8.64
N ALA A 26 11.84 11.92 -7.85
CA ALA A 26 12.69 12.27 -6.70
C ALA A 26 12.09 13.36 -5.81
N ARG A 27 10.79 13.26 -5.53
CA ARG A 27 9.99 14.30 -4.85
C ARG A 27 9.67 13.96 -3.40
N TRP A 28 9.47 12.67 -3.11
CA TRP A 28 8.94 12.21 -1.83
C TRP A 28 9.98 11.48 -1.00
N ASP A 29 9.91 11.63 0.30
CA ASP A 29 10.73 10.88 1.26
C ASP A 29 10.08 9.56 1.65
N GLY A 30 8.75 9.48 1.57
CA GLY A 30 7.96 8.29 1.83
C GLY A 30 6.69 8.25 1.03
N ILE A 31 6.28 7.04 0.68
CA ILE A 31 5.00 6.72 0.05
C ILE A 31 4.33 5.63 0.87
N VAL A 32 3.07 5.84 1.21
CA VAL A 32 2.27 4.90 1.99
C VAL A 32 1.12 4.40 1.14
N SER A 33 0.98 3.08 1.05
CA SER A 33 -0.11 2.38 0.35
C SER A 33 -0.73 1.38 1.32
N ILE A 34 -1.86 1.72 1.91
CA ILE A 34 -2.56 0.90 2.88
C ILE A 34 -3.96 0.57 2.37
N PHE A 35 -4.26 -0.72 2.28
CA PHE A 35 -5.53 -1.27 1.77
C PHE A 35 -5.98 -0.69 0.42
N MET A 36 -5.00 -0.33 -0.41
CA MET A 36 -5.22 0.05 -1.81
C MET A 36 -5.15 -1.20 -2.68
N HIS A 37 -6.30 -1.76 -2.98
CA HIS A 37 -6.41 -2.98 -3.78
C HIS A 37 -6.57 -2.62 -5.26
N LEU A 38 -5.50 -2.82 -6.04
CA LEU A 38 -5.46 -2.56 -7.47
C LEU A 38 -5.29 -3.87 -8.26
N PRO A 39 -5.81 -3.93 -9.49
CA PRO A 39 -5.47 -5.02 -10.42
C PRO A 39 -3.94 -5.15 -10.55
N PRO A 40 -3.40 -6.36 -10.67
CA PRO A 40 -1.94 -6.59 -10.61
C PRO A 40 -1.12 -5.77 -11.59
N LYS A 41 -1.61 -5.57 -12.82
CA LYS A 41 -0.92 -4.74 -13.82
C LYS A 41 -0.82 -3.29 -13.37
N LEU A 42 -1.94 -2.69 -12.96
CA LEU A 42 -1.97 -1.30 -12.50
C LEU A 42 -1.14 -1.13 -11.22
N ARG A 43 -1.18 -2.07 -10.29
CA ARG A 43 -0.39 -2.05 -9.06
C ARG A 43 1.11 -1.96 -9.38
N ARG A 44 1.62 -2.80 -10.28
CA ARG A 44 3.03 -2.77 -10.70
C ARG A 44 3.41 -1.43 -11.32
N GLU A 45 2.55 -0.87 -12.18
CA GLU A 45 2.79 0.44 -12.81
C GLU A 45 2.80 1.57 -11.77
N VAL A 46 1.88 1.55 -10.81
CA VAL A 46 1.82 2.55 -9.72
C VAL A 46 3.05 2.45 -8.82
N PHE A 47 3.48 1.24 -8.46
CA PHE A 47 4.66 1.05 -7.61
C PHE A 47 5.95 1.44 -8.34
N ALA A 48 6.10 1.13 -9.61
CA ALA A 48 7.27 1.56 -10.39
C ALA A 48 7.36 3.10 -10.44
N ARG A 49 6.23 3.79 -10.67
CA ARG A 49 6.17 5.26 -10.62
C ARG A 49 6.41 5.79 -9.20
N GLY A 50 5.91 5.09 -8.18
CA GLY A 50 6.15 5.41 -6.78
C GLY A 50 7.64 5.38 -6.44
N VAL A 51 8.35 4.32 -6.81
CA VAL A 51 9.80 4.22 -6.58
C VAL A 51 10.55 5.32 -7.34
N ALA A 52 10.17 5.62 -8.59
CA ALA A 52 10.76 6.73 -9.33
C ALA A 52 10.53 8.09 -8.64
N ALA A 53 9.37 8.26 -8.02
CA ALA A 53 8.99 9.48 -7.33
C ALA A 53 9.67 9.66 -5.96
N LEU A 54 10.23 8.60 -5.37
CA LEU A 54 11.01 8.69 -4.15
C LEU A 54 12.39 9.34 -4.40
N ARG A 55 12.85 10.11 -3.44
CA ARG A 55 14.26 10.50 -3.33
C ARG A 55 15.13 9.28 -3.01
N PRO A 56 16.44 9.32 -3.30
CA PRO A 56 17.36 8.31 -2.78
C PRO A 56 17.21 8.15 -1.26
N GLY A 57 17.16 6.91 -0.77
CA GLY A 57 16.90 6.62 0.64
C GLY A 57 15.44 6.68 1.08
N GLY A 58 14.54 7.16 0.23
CA GLY A 58 13.11 7.20 0.51
C GLY A 58 12.49 5.80 0.59
N VAL A 59 11.35 5.68 1.24
CA VAL A 59 10.72 4.40 1.55
C VAL A 59 9.31 4.28 0.98
N VAL A 60 8.92 3.06 0.59
CA VAL A 60 7.52 2.67 0.41
C VAL A 60 7.11 1.83 1.59
N LEU A 61 5.99 2.17 2.21
CA LEU A 61 5.29 1.35 3.20
C LEU A 61 4.01 0.82 2.56
N PHE A 62 3.89 -0.49 2.51
CA PHE A 62 2.76 -1.17 1.91
C PHE A 62 2.08 -2.11 2.90
N GLU A 63 0.76 -2.06 2.95
CA GLU A 63 -0.07 -3.08 3.57
C GLU A 63 -1.34 -3.32 2.73
N ALA A 64 -1.69 -4.58 2.51
CA ALA A 64 -2.93 -4.98 1.88
C ALA A 64 -3.39 -6.35 2.40
N TYR A 65 -4.65 -6.71 2.13
CA TYR A 65 -5.11 -8.05 2.42
C TYR A 65 -4.46 -9.09 1.51
N GLY A 66 -4.02 -10.17 2.11
CA GLY A 66 -3.46 -11.34 1.44
C GLY A 66 -4.52 -12.28 0.88
N LYS A 67 -4.09 -13.25 0.08
CA LYS A 67 -4.99 -14.24 -0.57
C LYS A 67 -5.80 -15.08 0.42
N GLY A 68 -5.31 -15.30 1.63
CA GLY A 68 -6.03 -16.00 2.70
C GLY A 68 -7.11 -15.17 3.39
N GLN A 69 -7.34 -13.93 2.97
CA GLN A 69 -8.42 -13.08 3.48
C GLN A 69 -9.81 -13.53 2.98
N LEU A 70 -9.88 -14.23 1.86
CA LEU A 70 -11.17 -14.69 1.31
C LEU A 70 -11.98 -15.48 2.33
N GLY A 71 -13.27 -15.13 2.45
CA GLY A 71 -14.21 -15.81 3.35
C GLY A 71 -14.13 -15.42 4.82
N ARG A 72 -13.22 -14.52 5.23
CA ARG A 72 -13.10 -14.10 6.65
C ARG A 72 -14.17 -13.10 7.10
N GLY A 73 -14.74 -12.31 6.18
CA GLY A 73 -15.78 -11.33 6.51
C GLY A 73 -15.31 -10.13 7.33
N THR A 74 -13.99 -9.93 7.43
CA THR A 74 -13.38 -8.86 8.25
C THR A 74 -12.85 -7.69 7.42
N GLY A 75 -13.23 -7.63 6.15
CA GLY A 75 -12.84 -6.60 5.18
C GLY A 75 -12.12 -7.19 3.97
N GLY A 76 -11.67 -6.29 3.09
CA GLY A 76 -11.00 -6.65 1.85
C GLY A 76 -11.93 -6.86 0.67
N PRO A 77 -11.38 -6.86 -0.55
CA PRO A 77 -12.15 -7.08 -1.77
C PRO A 77 -12.58 -8.55 -1.88
N PRO A 78 -13.75 -8.80 -2.47
CA PRO A 78 -14.21 -10.17 -2.72
C PRO A 78 -13.50 -10.82 -3.92
N GLU A 79 -12.85 -10.04 -4.77
CA GLU A 79 -12.14 -10.52 -5.96
C GLU A 79 -10.75 -11.04 -5.59
N PRO A 80 -10.44 -12.34 -5.85
CA PRO A 80 -9.15 -12.94 -5.52
C PRO A 80 -7.95 -12.22 -6.14
N ASP A 81 -8.12 -11.68 -7.36
CA ASP A 81 -7.06 -11.01 -8.10
C ASP A 81 -6.64 -9.65 -7.50
N LEU A 82 -7.47 -9.10 -6.63
CA LEU A 82 -7.17 -7.88 -5.88
C LEU A 82 -6.44 -8.15 -4.56
N LEU A 83 -6.43 -9.39 -4.11
CA LEU A 83 -5.65 -9.82 -2.95
C LEU A 83 -4.21 -10.10 -3.36
N VAL A 84 -3.29 -9.89 -2.43
CA VAL A 84 -1.87 -9.92 -2.76
C VAL A 84 -1.16 -11.14 -2.15
N ASP A 85 -0.06 -11.51 -2.77
CA ASP A 85 0.92 -12.46 -2.24
C ASP A 85 2.22 -11.71 -1.93
N LEU A 86 2.89 -12.06 -0.82
CA LEU A 86 4.10 -11.37 -0.40
C LEU A 86 5.23 -11.50 -1.42
N ASP A 87 5.41 -12.69 -1.99
CA ASP A 87 6.51 -12.92 -2.94
C ASP A 87 6.26 -12.20 -4.27
N GLU A 88 4.99 -12.13 -4.72
CA GLU A 88 4.60 -11.34 -5.88
C GLU A 88 4.91 -9.84 -5.65
N VAL A 89 4.49 -9.29 -4.51
CA VAL A 89 4.67 -7.86 -4.21
C VAL A 89 6.15 -7.50 -4.04
N ARG A 90 6.96 -8.37 -3.43
CA ARG A 90 8.42 -8.16 -3.32
C ARG A 90 9.09 -7.98 -4.68
N GLN A 91 8.67 -8.76 -5.69
CA GLN A 91 9.20 -8.68 -7.05
C GLN A 91 8.83 -7.38 -7.79
N GLU A 92 7.84 -6.65 -7.28
CA GLU A 92 7.43 -5.37 -7.85
C GLU A 92 8.34 -4.19 -7.46
N PHE A 93 9.33 -4.44 -6.57
CA PHE A 93 10.32 -3.44 -6.11
C PHE A 93 11.76 -3.86 -6.42
N PRO A 94 12.11 -4.10 -7.71
CA PRO A 94 13.46 -4.53 -8.07
C PRO A 94 14.50 -3.46 -7.66
N GLY A 95 15.62 -3.91 -7.10
CA GLY A 95 16.72 -3.05 -6.68
C GLY A 95 16.49 -2.29 -5.35
N CYS A 96 15.29 -2.31 -4.79
CA CYS A 96 15.03 -1.74 -3.47
C CYS A 96 15.47 -2.69 -2.35
N ARG A 97 15.97 -2.12 -1.25
CA ARG A 97 16.28 -2.88 -0.05
C ARG A 97 15.01 -3.16 0.75
N ILE A 98 14.77 -4.41 1.11
CA ILE A 98 13.65 -4.79 1.96
C ILE A 98 14.03 -4.52 3.42
N LEU A 99 13.26 -3.67 4.09
CA LEU A 99 13.42 -3.34 5.50
C LEU A 99 12.49 -4.16 6.40
N HIS A 100 11.30 -4.51 5.90
CA HIS A 100 10.31 -5.31 6.59
C HIS A 100 9.50 -6.10 5.57
N ALA A 101 9.20 -7.36 5.89
CA ALA A 101 8.31 -8.20 5.11
C ALA A 101 7.55 -9.15 6.05
N PHE A 102 6.24 -9.18 5.95
CA PHE A 102 5.36 -10.02 6.76
C PHE A 102 4.15 -10.47 5.94
N SER A 103 3.75 -11.72 6.13
CA SER A 103 2.46 -12.25 5.66
C SER A 103 1.86 -13.10 6.77
N GLY A 104 0.65 -12.82 7.16
CA GLY A 104 -0.01 -13.56 8.22
C GLY A 104 -1.23 -12.85 8.81
N LEU A 105 -1.74 -13.43 9.87
CA LEU A 105 -2.91 -12.90 10.57
C LEU A 105 -2.53 -11.77 11.51
N ARG A 106 -3.32 -10.70 11.49
CA ARG A 106 -3.31 -9.67 12.52
C ARG A 106 -4.72 -9.17 12.83
N GLU A 107 -4.89 -8.60 14.01
CA GLU A 107 -6.09 -7.83 14.34
C GLU A 107 -6.05 -6.48 13.63
N VAL A 108 -7.12 -6.18 12.87
CA VAL A 108 -7.30 -4.94 12.15
C VAL A 108 -8.39 -4.14 12.85
N HIS A 109 -8.11 -2.89 13.19
CA HIS A 109 -9.05 -1.97 13.84
C HIS A 109 -9.01 -0.60 13.14
N GLU A 110 -9.31 -0.59 11.84
CA GLU A 110 -9.15 0.58 10.99
C GLU A 110 -10.48 1.03 10.37
N GLY A 111 -11.44 1.30 11.26
CA GLY A 111 -12.78 1.76 10.86
C GLY A 111 -13.77 0.65 10.62
N ARG A 112 -14.95 1.01 10.11
CA ARG A 112 -16.11 0.10 10.03
C ARG A 112 -15.93 -1.07 9.04
N HIS A 113 -15.10 -0.87 8.02
CA HIS A 113 -14.94 -1.84 6.92
C HIS A 113 -13.67 -2.69 7.04
N HIS A 114 -12.82 -2.38 8.03
CA HIS A 114 -11.56 -3.07 8.28
C HIS A 114 -11.47 -3.34 9.79
N SER A 115 -12.14 -4.37 10.26
CA SER A 115 -12.19 -4.73 11.68
C SER A 115 -12.28 -6.24 11.88
N GLY A 116 -11.44 -6.75 12.77
CA GLY A 116 -11.33 -8.16 13.15
C GLY A 116 -10.06 -8.81 12.61
N THR A 117 -9.90 -10.11 12.84
CA THR A 117 -8.71 -10.86 12.40
C THR A 117 -8.69 -10.98 10.88
N GLY A 118 -7.69 -10.38 10.26
CA GLY A 118 -7.46 -10.44 8.82
C GLY A 118 -6.10 -11.02 8.47
N GLU A 119 -5.99 -11.63 7.28
CA GLU A 119 -4.70 -11.96 6.71
C GLU A 119 -4.17 -10.78 5.90
N VAL A 120 -3.01 -10.30 6.28
CA VAL A 120 -2.37 -9.15 5.65
C VAL A 120 -0.99 -9.48 5.12
N VAL A 121 -0.58 -8.73 4.12
CA VAL A 121 0.79 -8.66 3.60
C VAL A 121 1.31 -7.27 3.89
N GLN A 122 2.46 -7.19 4.56
CA GLN A 122 3.17 -5.95 4.86
C GLN A 122 4.55 -5.97 4.20
N LEU A 123 4.93 -4.86 3.62
CA LEU A 123 6.24 -4.69 3.02
C LEU A 123 6.72 -3.24 3.23
N VAL A 124 7.95 -3.10 3.69
CA VAL A 124 8.64 -1.81 3.71
C VAL A 124 9.91 -1.94 2.89
N VAL A 125 10.05 -1.13 1.87
CA VAL A 125 11.22 -1.12 0.99
C VAL A 125 11.85 0.26 0.93
N GLN A 126 13.16 0.30 0.76
CA GLN A 126 13.94 1.53 0.64
C GLN A 126 14.57 1.62 -0.75
N LYS A 127 14.37 2.74 -1.42
CA LYS A 127 15.09 3.10 -2.64
C LYS A 127 16.57 3.33 -2.33
N PRO A 128 17.50 2.79 -3.13
CA PRO A 128 18.92 3.09 -3.00
C PRO A 128 19.22 4.59 -3.15
#